data_d32809187a5de09f369c60d67a21925f
#
_entry.id   d32809187a5de09f369c60d67a21925f
#
_cell.length_a   1.000
_cell.length_b   1.000
_cell.length_c   1.000
_cell.angle_alpha   90.00
_cell.angle_beta   90.00
_cell.angle_gamma   90.00
#
_symmetry.space_group_name_H-M   'P 1'
#
loop_
_entity.id
_entity.type
_entity.pdbx_description
1 polymer ?
#
loop_
_entity_poly.entity_id
_entity_poly.type
_entity_poly.pdbx_seq_one_letter_code
_entity_poly.pdbx_strand_id
1 'polypeptide(L)'
;MKKSATIIITSIALTLLVGCSNSSTTTETQTNQGSASAETTPPGHELLSSTGVTKDITHWTLATDPLLDPYLSDLELEASGKVVKLCMDQHGFTDYPAPRSADMPYADTSPNGISTIFTTSTAAKYGYRHAPLPGYTVIDASPQEDPRPGYLEAIQECQDLGLRAVRPQIADQNSHGPSSDTKRTDSSPTKDSWSYQFDTLEVDRNDPSLAAAASQWKACLQEAEPSTVLPDHPWNMQFAEMPQVLQERFDWQPTGEAGSEEIAFATHDAACRESSGWTATLYDLEWDQHARFAAEHQTDIEAEVATHQESLDRFRQIIAHPENYLS
;
A
#
# COMPACT_ATOMS: atom_id res chain seq x y z
N MET A 1 54.66 20.77 -7.77
CA MET A 1 54.55 21.63 -6.58
C MET A 1 53.41 21.10 -5.76
N LYS A 2 53.73 20.37 -4.69
CA LYS A 2 52.74 19.78 -3.77
C LYS A 2 52.40 20.82 -2.70
N LYS A 3 51.14 21.14 -2.49
CA LYS A 3 50.66 21.92 -1.34
C LYS A 3 49.91 21.00 -0.41
N SER A 4 50.50 20.77 0.76
CA SER A 4 49.88 20.06 1.88
C SER A 4 48.94 21.02 2.61
N ALA A 5 47.69 20.59 2.84
CA ALA A 5 46.74 21.27 3.70
C ALA A 5 46.70 20.56 5.07
N THR A 6 46.98 21.32 6.10
CA THR A 6 46.97 20.88 7.51
C THR A 6 45.54 21.00 8.03
N ILE A 7 44.99 19.88 8.53
CA ILE A 7 43.71 19.84 9.21
C ILE A 7 43.92 20.04 10.70
N ILE A 8 43.35 21.10 11.26
CA ILE A 8 43.30 21.39 12.70
C ILE A 8 42.02 20.76 13.26
N ILE A 9 42.17 19.76 14.15
CA ILE A 9 41.08 19.16 14.90
C ILE A 9 40.93 19.91 16.22
N THR A 10 39.80 20.60 16.39
CA THR A 10 39.47 21.26 17.67
C THR A 10 38.52 20.35 18.47
N SER A 11 39.03 19.80 19.56
CA SER A 11 38.26 18.99 20.52
C SER A 11 37.50 19.92 21.47
N ILE A 12 36.17 19.78 21.52
CA ILE A 12 35.33 20.44 22.51
C ILE A 12 34.95 19.42 23.58
N ALA A 13 35.42 19.68 24.80
CA ALA A 13 35.09 18.91 25.99
C ALA A 13 33.72 19.35 26.55
N LEU A 14 32.83 18.40 26.74
CA LEU A 14 31.50 18.59 27.32
C LEU A 14 31.55 18.20 28.81
N THR A 15 31.39 19.18 29.69
CA THR A 15 31.33 19.01 31.14
C THR A 15 29.91 18.65 31.59
N LEU A 16 29.76 17.48 32.22
CA LEU A 16 28.56 17.02 32.90
C LEU A 16 28.48 17.66 34.30
N LEU A 17 27.39 18.38 34.58
CA LEU A 17 27.04 18.81 35.95
C LEU A 17 25.93 17.87 36.46
N VAL A 18 26.29 17.08 37.46
CA VAL A 18 25.40 16.29 38.31
C VAL A 18 24.90 17.19 39.43
N GLY A 19 23.61 17.40 39.51
CA GLY A 19 22.94 18.08 40.62
C GLY A 19 21.97 17.13 41.33
N CYS A 20 22.38 16.58 42.46
CA CYS A 20 21.52 15.93 43.43
C CYS A 20 20.87 16.98 44.34
N SER A 21 19.55 16.95 44.49
CA SER A 21 18.85 17.58 45.62
C SER A 21 17.79 16.65 46.16
N ASN A 22 18.07 16.10 47.33
CA ASN A 22 17.14 15.52 48.29
C ASN A 22 16.33 16.63 48.97
N SER A 23 15.03 16.46 49.12
CA SER A 23 14.30 17.03 50.25
C SER A 23 12.98 16.29 50.49
N SER A 24 12.87 15.89 51.69
CA SER A 24 11.98 15.16 52.55
C SER A 24 10.50 15.60 52.55
N THR A 25 9.63 14.60 52.57
CA THR A 25 8.44 14.36 53.43
C THR A 25 7.59 15.51 53.91
N THR A 26 6.33 15.58 53.51
CA THR A 26 5.22 15.84 54.40
C THR A 26 3.95 15.14 53.90
N THR A 27 3.38 14.32 54.75
CA THR A 27 2.11 13.61 54.63
C THR A 27 0.98 14.58 54.83
N GLU A 28 0.16 14.86 53.83
CA GLU A 28 -1.19 15.40 54.02
C GLU A 28 -2.18 14.56 53.23
N THR A 29 -3.04 13.88 53.98
CA THR A 29 -4.20 13.13 53.50
C THR A 29 -5.27 14.14 53.07
N GLN A 30 -5.40 14.38 51.78
CA GLN A 30 -6.58 15.01 51.19
C GLN A 30 -7.30 13.96 50.35
N THR A 31 -8.44 13.53 50.89
CA THR A 31 -9.53 12.85 50.17
C THR A 31 -10.09 13.80 49.13
N ASN A 32 -9.56 13.71 47.90
CA ASN A 32 -10.14 14.35 46.74
C ASN A 32 -10.94 13.30 45.97
N GLN A 33 -12.26 13.34 46.08
CA GLN A 33 -13.18 12.72 45.13
C GLN A 33 -12.99 13.42 43.78
N GLY A 34 -11.97 13.03 43.04
CA GLY A 34 -11.83 13.34 41.64
C GLY A 34 -12.83 12.49 40.85
N SER A 35 -13.87 13.13 40.33
CA SER A 35 -14.63 12.59 39.20
C SER A 35 -13.62 12.16 38.16
N ALA A 36 -13.46 10.88 37.99
CA ALA A 36 -12.83 10.33 36.81
C ALA A 36 -13.69 10.79 35.61
N SER A 37 -13.25 11.81 34.91
CA SER A 37 -13.69 12.03 33.54
C SER A 37 -13.38 10.73 32.81
N ALA A 38 -14.42 9.96 32.50
CA ALA A 38 -14.30 8.89 31.58
C ALA A 38 -13.70 9.50 30.29
N GLU A 39 -12.44 9.26 30.05
CA GLU A 39 -11.83 9.49 28.74
C GLU A 39 -12.68 8.65 27.78
N THR A 40 -13.53 9.33 27.03
CA THR A 40 -14.34 8.69 25.99
C THR A 40 -13.35 8.35 24.91
N THR A 41 -12.88 7.11 24.90
CA THR A 41 -12.07 6.55 23.81
C THR A 41 -12.82 6.81 22.51
N PRO A 42 -12.18 7.40 21.49
CA PRO A 42 -12.83 7.60 20.20
C PRO A 42 -13.40 6.28 19.69
N PRO A 43 -14.58 6.27 19.05
CA PRO A 43 -15.25 5.04 18.60
C PRO A 43 -14.37 4.08 17.80
N GLY A 44 -13.39 4.60 17.04
CA GLY A 44 -12.45 3.80 16.28
C GLY A 44 -11.46 2.97 17.10
N HIS A 45 -11.17 3.36 18.37
CA HIS A 45 -10.21 2.61 19.21
C HIS A 45 -10.76 1.27 19.73
N GLU A 46 -12.07 1.19 19.96
CA GLU A 46 -12.68 -0.10 20.40
C GLU A 46 -12.64 -1.14 19.29
N LEU A 47 -12.92 -0.73 18.06
CA LEU A 47 -12.86 -1.64 16.91
C LEU A 47 -11.43 -2.13 16.64
N LEU A 48 -10.45 -1.23 16.73
CA LEU A 48 -9.03 -1.57 16.52
C LEU A 48 -8.53 -2.63 17.48
N SER A 49 -8.97 -2.56 18.75
CA SER A 49 -8.62 -3.60 19.71
C SER A 49 -9.28 -4.94 19.38
N SER A 50 -10.44 -4.95 18.73
CA SER A 50 -11.15 -6.18 18.33
C SER A 50 -10.59 -6.80 17.04
N THR A 51 -10.08 -5.99 16.12
CA THR A 51 -9.46 -6.47 14.86
C THR A 51 -7.98 -6.82 15.02
N GLY A 52 -7.35 -6.45 16.14
CA GLY A 52 -5.93 -6.66 16.37
C GLY A 52 -5.01 -5.76 15.57
N VAL A 53 -5.55 -4.81 14.79
CA VAL A 53 -4.75 -3.86 14.02
C VAL A 53 -4.18 -2.80 14.96
N THR A 54 -2.85 -2.63 14.92
CA THR A 54 -2.13 -1.62 15.70
C THR A 54 -1.67 -0.51 14.79
N LYS A 55 -1.87 0.74 15.24
CA LYS A 55 -1.37 1.93 14.54
C LYS A 55 0.15 1.88 14.44
N ASP A 56 0.69 1.81 13.23
CA ASP A 56 2.13 1.75 12.97
C ASP A 56 2.48 2.53 11.68
N ILE A 57 2.99 3.74 11.85
CA ILE A 57 3.41 4.59 10.74
C ILE A 57 4.58 4.01 9.94
N THR A 58 5.41 3.17 10.56
CA THR A 58 6.58 2.59 9.86
C THR A 58 6.17 1.56 8.82
N HIS A 59 5.00 0.97 8.99
CA HIS A 59 4.38 0.05 8.05
C HIS A 59 3.15 0.65 7.36
N TRP A 60 2.77 1.90 7.69
CA TRP A 60 1.57 2.57 7.19
C TRP A 60 0.30 1.74 7.39
N THR A 61 0.16 1.13 8.58
CA THR A 61 -1.03 0.31 8.88
C THR A 61 -2.27 1.19 9.01
N LEU A 62 -3.40 0.72 8.52
CA LEU A 62 -4.70 1.37 8.62
C LEU A 62 -5.72 0.44 9.28
N ALA A 63 -6.71 1.00 9.94
CA ALA A 63 -7.75 0.24 10.64
C ALA A 63 -8.55 -0.71 9.74
N THR A 64 -8.56 -0.46 8.45
CA THR A 64 -9.26 -1.24 7.41
C THR A 64 -8.36 -2.19 6.65
N ASP A 65 -7.07 -2.33 6.98
CA ASP A 65 -6.15 -3.26 6.32
C ASP A 65 -6.69 -4.70 6.19
N PRO A 66 -7.46 -5.23 7.16
CA PRO A 66 -8.08 -6.54 7.00
C PRO A 66 -9.02 -6.69 5.80
N LEU A 67 -9.56 -5.57 5.26
CA LEU A 67 -10.35 -5.56 4.03
C LEU A 67 -9.50 -5.64 2.76
N LEU A 68 -8.27 -5.14 2.84
CA LEU A 68 -7.31 -5.06 1.76
C LEU A 68 -6.21 -6.11 1.96
N ASP A 69 -6.57 -7.36 2.18
CA ASP A 69 -5.58 -8.42 2.36
C ASP A 69 -4.85 -8.69 1.02
N PRO A 70 -3.62 -8.14 0.83
CA PRO A 70 -2.86 -8.34 -0.41
C PRO A 70 -2.45 -9.80 -0.58
N TYR A 71 -2.30 -10.53 0.52
CA TYR A 71 -2.00 -11.95 0.49
C TYR A 71 -3.16 -12.76 -0.12
N LEU A 72 -4.41 -12.35 0.15
CA LEU A 72 -5.59 -12.96 -0.47
C LEU A 72 -5.56 -12.77 -2.00
N SER A 73 -5.25 -11.54 -2.46
CA SER A 73 -5.13 -11.23 -3.89
C SER A 73 -3.99 -12.01 -4.55
N ASP A 74 -2.84 -12.11 -3.88
CA ASP A 74 -1.70 -12.87 -4.37
C ASP A 74 -2.00 -14.37 -4.44
N LEU A 75 -2.70 -14.91 -3.43
CA LEU A 75 -3.15 -16.31 -3.45
C LEU A 75 -4.17 -16.57 -4.58
N GLU A 76 -5.08 -15.64 -4.84
CA GLU A 76 -5.99 -15.75 -5.98
C GLU A 76 -5.24 -15.81 -7.30
N LEU A 77 -4.25 -14.93 -7.49
CA LEU A 77 -3.41 -14.91 -8.69
C LEU A 77 -2.56 -16.18 -8.83
N GLU A 78 -1.97 -16.66 -7.73
CA GLU A 78 -1.22 -17.92 -7.74
C GLU A 78 -2.14 -19.10 -8.06
N ALA A 79 -3.29 -19.20 -7.40
CA ALA A 79 -4.26 -20.27 -7.61
C ALA A 79 -4.75 -20.34 -9.06
N SER A 80 -5.23 -19.21 -9.59
CA SER A 80 -5.63 -19.09 -10.99
C SER A 80 -4.48 -19.43 -11.94
N GLY A 81 -3.30 -18.87 -11.71
CA GLY A 81 -2.11 -19.09 -12.52
C GLY A 81 -1.62 -20.53 -12.54
N LYS A 82 -1.76 -21.30 -11.43
CA LYS A 82 -1.44 -22.73 -11.38
C LYS A 82 -2.35 -23.54 -12.30
N VAL A 83 -3.65 -23.25 -12.33
CA VAL A 83 -4.60 -23.88 -13.23
C VAL A 83 -4.28 -23.54 -14.68
N VAL A 84 -4.04 -22.25 -14.98
CA VAL A 84 -3.65 -21.80 -16.33
C VAL A 84 -2.37 -22.48 -16.79
N LYS A 85 -1.32 -22.51 -15.97
CA LYS A 85 -0.04 -23.17 -16.31
C LYS A 85 -0.22 -24.64 -16.64
N LEU A 86 -0.95 -25.37 -15.81
CA LEU A 86 -1.18 -26.81 -16.00
C LEU A 86 -2.00 -27.07 -17.27
N CYS A 87 -3.02 -26.24 -17.55
CA CYS A 87 -3.79 -26.31 -18.79
C CYS A 87 -2.92 -26.04 -20.02
N MET A 88 -2.10 -25.00 -20.01
CA MET A 88 -1.18 -24.66 -21.11
C MET A 88 -0.16 -25.79 -21.36
N ASP A 89 0.33 -26.45 -20.31
CA ASP A 89 1.19 -27.63 -20.43
C ASP A 89 0.48 -28.78 -21.15
N GLN A 90 -0.82 -29.00 -20.88
CA GLN A 90 -1.61 -30.04 -21.57
C GLN A 90 -1.83 -29.70 -23.05
N HIS A 91 -1.90 -28.42 -23.41
CA HIS A 91 -1.95 -27.97 -24.80
C HIS A 91 -0.57 -27.99 -25.50
N GLY A 92 0.50 -28.38 -24.79
CA GLY A 92 1.86 -28.49 -25.32
C GLY A 92 2.71 -27.22 -25.21
N PHE A 93 2.20 -26.15 -24.54
CA PHE A 93 2.91 -24.90 -24.31
C PHE A 93 3.63 -24.92 -22.94
N THR A 94 4.59 -25.85 -22.80
CA THR A 94 5.29 -26.12 -21.52
C THR A 94 6.22 -25.00 -21.06
N ASP A 95 6.52 -24.06 -21.92
CA ASP A 95 7.27 -22.83 -21.64
C ASP A 95 6.41 -21.69 -21.09
N TYR A 96 5.09 -21.87 -20.97
CA TYR A 96 4.24 -20.90 -20.29
C TYR A 96 4.74 -20.68 -18.85
N PRO A 97 4.87 -19.42 -18.38
CA PRO A 97 5.50 -19.16 -17.10
C PRO A 97 4.68 -19.68 -15.92
N ALA A 98 5.36 -20.13 -14.89
CA ALA A 98 4.73 -20.41 -13.62
C ALA A 98 4.25 -19.10 -12.95
N PRO A 99 3.13 -19.12 -12.22
CA PRO A 99 2.71 -17.95 -11.46
C PRO A 99 3.71 -17.63 -10.36
N ARG A 100 3.73 -16.36 -9.94
CA ARG A 100 4.44 -15.93 -8.73
C ARG A 100 3.80 -16.62 -7.52
N SER A 101 4.61 -17.03 -6.54
CA SER A 101 4.08 -17.52 -5.27
C SER A 101 3.61 -16.35 -4.40
N ALA A 102 2.46 -16.50 -3.76
CA ALA A 102 1.93 -15.55 -2.79
C ALA A 102 2.82 -15.42 -1.55
N ASP A 103 3.59 -16.46 -1.21
CA ASP A 103 4.54 -16.43 -0.08
C ASP A 103 5.78 -15.58 -0.33
N MET A 104 5.97 -15.05 -1.55
CA MET A 104 7.08 -14.14 -1.83
C MET A 104 6.79 -12.76 -1.24
N PRO A 105 7.64 -12.26 -0.33
CA PRO A 105 7.39 -10.98 0.32
C PRO A 105 7.47 -9.83 -0.69
N TYR A 106 6.67 -8.80 -0.44
CA TYR A 106 6.85 -7.50 -1.07
C TYR A 106 8.04 -6.79 -0.41
N ALA A 107 8.89 -6.15 -1.22
CA ALA A 107 9.98 -5.33 -0.71
C ALA A 107 9.50 -3.88 -0.54
N ASP A 108 9.73 -3.31 0.63
CA ASP A 108 9.56 -1.87 0.91
C ASP A 108 8.17 -1.30 0.53
N THR A 109 7.11 -2.12 0.64
CA THR A 109 5.72 -1.71 0.38
C THR A 109 4.93 -1.60 1.68
N SER A 110 3.81 -0.89 1.65
CA SER A 110 2.84 -0.91 2.74
C SER A 110 2.24 -2.31 2.94
N PRO A 111 1.65 -2.65 4.11
CA PRO A 111 1.06 -3.95 4.37
C PRO A 111 0.00 -4.38 3.35
N ASN A 112 -0.73 -3.41 2.77
CA ASN A 112 -1.71 -3.65 1.73
C ASN A 112 -1.11 -3.85 0.32
N GLY A 113 0.22 -3.79 0.17
CA GLY A 113 0.92 -4.03 -1.09
C GLY A 113 0.68 -3.00 -2.20
N ILE A 114 -0.16 -1.98 -1.97
CA ILE A 114 -0.64 -1.07 -3.02
C ILE A 114 0.39 0.01 -3.33
N SER A 115 1.17 0.44 -2.33
CA SER A 115 2.14 1.54 -2.50
C SER A 115 3.43 1.34 -1.74
N THR A 116 4.50 1.92 -2.26
CA THR A 116 5.77 2.02 -1.54
C THR A 116 5.65 3.07 -0.44
N ILE A 117 6.07 2.72 0.78
CA ILE A 117 6.18 3.68 1.87
C ILE A 117 7.30 4.66 1.53
N PHE A 118 6.96 5.94 1.31
CA PHE A 118 7.90 6.96 0.87
C PHE A 118 8.69 7.51 2.05
N THR A 119 9.83 6.87 2.33
CA THR A 119 10.80 7.27 3.36
C THR A 119 12.11 7.70 2.71
N THR A 120 12.99 8.34 3.48
CA THR A 120 14.35 8.69 3.00
C THR A 120 15.11 7.46 2.49
N SER A 121 14.92 6.28 3.12
CA SER A 121 15.60 5.04 2.72
C SER A 121 15.04 4.46 1.42
N THR A 122 13.72 4.46 1.24
CA THR A 122 13.09 3.99 0.00
C THR A 122 13.34 4.94 -1.15
N ALA A 123 13.27 6.26 -0.91
CA ALA A 123 13.62 7.28 -1.89
C ALA A 123 15.08 7.18 -2.37
N ALA A 124 16.03 6.93 -1.46
CA ALA A 124 17.44 6.74 -1.81
C ALA A 124 17.69 5.48 -2.65
N LYS A 125 16.78 4.50 -2.59
CA LYS A 125 16.91 3.23 -3.32
C LYS A 125 16.17 3.23 -4.65
N TYR A 126 14.96 3.80 -4.68
CA TYR A 126 14.05 3.68 -5.82
C TYR A 126 13.66 5.03 -6.45
N GLY A 127 14.10 6.17 -5.90
CA GLY A 127 13.60 7.48 -6.30
C GLY A 127 12.10 7.59 -6.05
N TYR A 128 11.36 7.93 -7.10
CA TYR A 128 9.90 7.98 -7.09
C TYR A 128 9.25 6.73 -7.74
N ARG A 129 10.03 5.72 -8.05
CA ARG A 129 9.55 4.52 -8.72
C ARG A 129 9.05 3.48 -7.73
N HIS A 130 8.19 2.59 -8.20
CA HIS A 130 7.76 1.47 -7.38
C HIS A 130 8.92 0.53 -7.08
N ALA A 131 8.97 0.04 -5.85
CA ALA A 131 9.89 -1.04 -5.49
C ALA A 131 9.60 -2.26 -6.38
N PRO A 132 10.65 -2.91 -6.94
CA PRO A 132 10.44 -4.10 -7.75
C PRO A 132 9.84 -5.22 -6.91
N LEU A 133 8.83 -5.90 -7.45
CA LEU A 133 8.23 -7.06 -6.82
C LEU A 133 9.16 -8.27 -6.97
N PRO A 134 9.64 -8.90 -5.89
CA PRO A 134 10.47 -10.08 -5.97
C PRO A 134 9.78 -11.20 -6.75
N GLY A 135 10.50 -11.84 -7.68
CA GLY A 135 9.98 -12.96 -8.47
C GLY A 135 8.89 -12.59 -9.50
N TYR A 136 8.56 -11.32 -9.64
CA TYR A 136 7.68 -10.85 -10.71
C TYR A 136 8.52 -10.59 -11.98
N THR A 137 8.38 -11.45 -12.95
CA THR A 137 8.87 -11.19 -14.29
C THR A 137 7.72 -10.56 -15.07
N VAL A 138 7.86 -9.29 -15.45
CA VAL A 138 6.92 -8.70 -16.40
C VAL A 138 7.00 -9.53 -17.68
N ILE A 139 5.93 -10.24 -17.98
CA ILE A 139 5.80 -10.91 -19.27
C ILE A 139 5.38 -9.82 -20.23
N ASP A 140 6.37 -9.19 -20.87
CA ASP A 140 6.16 -8.12 -21.87
C ASP A 140 5.35 -8.57 -23.10
N ALA A 141 5.25 -9.87 -23.31
CA ALA A 141 4.47 -10.41 -24.42
C ALA A 141 2.99 -10.44 -24.04
N SER A 142 2.19 -9.59 -24.69
CA SER A 142 0.75 -9.80 -24.76
C SER A 142 0.50 -11.25 -25.21
N PRO A 143 -0.35 -12.04 -24.53
CA PRO A 143 -0.69 -13.39 -24.97
C PRO A 143 -1.12 -13.47 -26.44
N GLN A 144 -1.57 -12.35 -27.01
CA GLN A 144 -2.00 -12.23 -28.41
C GLN A 144 -0.86 -12.13 -29.42
N GLU A 145 0.38 -11.95 -28.94
CA GLU A 145 1.57 -11.77 -29.81
C GLU A 145 2.35 -13.08 -30.05
N ASP A 146 1.98 -14.18 -29.37
CA ASP A 146 2.63 -15.47 -29.62
C ASP A 146 2.16 -16.06 -30.96
N PRO A 147 3.07 -16.21 -31.94
CA PRO A 147 2.72 -16.63 -33.30
C PRO A 147 2.47 -18.14 -33.41
N ARG A 148 2.60 -18.91 -32.35
CA ARG A 148 2.43 -20.37 -32.39
C ARG A 148 0.98 -20.73 -32.68
N PRO A 149 0.75 -21.68 -33.63
CA PRO A 149 -0.62 -22.14 -33.96
C PRO A 149 -1.34 -22.67 -32.69
N GLY A 150 -2.58 -22.22 -32.48
CA GLY A 150 -3.42 -22.66 -31.37
C GLY A 150 -3.09 -22.05 -30.01
N TYR A 151 -2.06 -21.18 -29.92
CA TYR A 151 -1.69 -20.56 -28.65
C TYR A 151 -2.79 -19.65 -28.10
N LEU A 152 -3.38 -18.82 -28.96
CA LEU A 152 -4.41 -17.86 -28.54
C LEU A 152 -5.67 -18.57 -28.03
N GLU A 153 -6.10 -19.61 -28.73
CA GLU A 153 -7.24 -20.42 -28.31
C GLU A 153 -6.96 -21.14 -26.99
N ALA A 154 -5.78 -21.73 -26.84
CA ALA A 154 -5.38 -22.41 -25.61
C ALA A 154 -5.31 -21.46 -24.43
N ILE A 155 -4.70 -20.27 -24.58
CA ILE A 155 -4.57 -19.33 -23.45
C ILE A 155 -5.92 -18.79 -23.02
N GLN A 156 -6.85 -18.54 -23.95
CA GLN A 156 -8.22 -18.09 -23.63
C GLN A 156 -8.97 -19.17 -22.85
N GLU A 157 -8.95 -20.43 -23.32
CA GLU A 157 -9.56 -21.56 -22.62
C GLU A 157 -8.97 -21.73 -21.22
N CYS A 158 -7.63 -21.70 -21.10
CA CYS A 158 -6.94 -21.89 -19.83
C CYS A 158 -7.21 -20.74 -18.84
N GLN A 159 -7.27 -19.49 -19.32
CA GLN A 159 -7.65 -18.34 -18.48
C GLN A 159 -9.07 -18.45 -17.97
N ASP A 160 -10.02 -18.91 -18.80
CA ASP A 160 -11.40 -19.17 -18.38
C ASP A 160 -11.49 -20.26 -17.32
N LEU A 161 -10.68 -21.31 -17.42
CA LEU A 161 -10.58 -22.37 -16.39
C LEU A 161 -10.01 -21.81 -15.08
N GLY A 162 -8.91 -21.05 -15.14
CA GLY A 162 -8.32 -20.40 -13.98
C GLY A 162 -9.30 -19.47 -13.28
N LEU A 163 -10.02 -18.63 -14.03
CA LEU A 163 -11.03 -17.73 -13.49
C LEU A 163 -12.19 -18.47 -12.81
N ARG A 164 -12.70 -19.52 -13.45
CA ARG A 164 -13.78 -20.35 -12.89
C ARG A 164 -13.36 -21.06 -11.60
N ALA A 165 -12.12 -21.49 -11.52
CA ALA A 165 -11.58 -22.14 -10.32
C ALA A 165 -11.63 -21.19 -9.11
N VAL A 166 -11.19 -19.95 -9.27
CA VAL A 166 -11.11 -18.98 -8.17
C VAL A 166 -12.43 -18.24 -7.92
N ARG A 167 -13.25 -18.03 -8.95
CA ARG A 167 -14.54 -17.29 -8.90
C ARG A 167 -15.68 -18.08 -9.54
N PRO A 168 -16.11 -19.20 -8.94
CA PRO A 168 -17.14 -20.08 -9.53
C PRO A 168 -18.48 -19.35 -9.77
N GLN A 169 -18.85 -18.38 -8.94
CA GLN A 169 -20.09 -17.61 -9.10
C GLN A 169 -20.14 -16.76 -10.38
N ILE A 170 -18.99 -16.36 -10.96
CA ILE A 170 -18.95 -15.63 -12.22
C ILE A 170 -19.15 -16.58 -13.41
N ALA A 171 -18.72 -17.82 -13.28
CA ALA A 171 -18.85 -18.84 -14.31
C ALA A 171 -20.33 -19.13 -14.65
N ASP A 172 -21.20 -19.17 -13.64
CA ASP A 172 -22.63 -19.42 -13.82
C ASP A 172 -23.33 -18.29 -14.58
N GLN A 173 -22.84 -17.07 -14.50
CA GLN A 173 -23.40 -15.92 -15.21
C GLN A 173 -23.02 -15.92 -16.71
N ASN A 174 -21.86 -16.45 -17.06
CA ASN A 174 -21.38 -16.50 -18.46
C ASN A 174 -21.87 -17.74 -19.23
N SER A 175 -22.36 -18.78 -18.55
CA SER A 175 -22.91 -20.00 -19.18
C SER A 175 -24.26 -19.80 -19.85
N HIS A 176 -24.95 -18.70 -19.54
CA HIS A 176 -26.13 -18.25 -20.30
C HIS A 176 -25.63 -17.36 -21.43
N GLY A 177 -25.50 -17.91 -22.64
CA GLY A 177 -25.04 -17.24 -23.86
C GLY A 177 -25.64 -15.84 -24.05
N PRO A 178 -25.21 -15.03 -25.04
CA PRO A 178 -25.61 -13.64 -25.20
C PRO A 178 -27.10 -13.53 -25.44
N SER A 179 -27.91 -13.67 -24.39
CA SER A 179 -29.30 -13.30 -24.36
C SER A 179 -29.32 -11.78 -24.31
N SER A 180 -29.64 -11.20 -25.46
CA SER A 180 -29.75 -9.75 -25.71
C SER A 180 -30.78 -9.02 -24.84
N ASP A 181 -31.43 -9.71 -23.91
CA ASP A 181 -32.53 -9.17 -23.10
C ASP A 181 -32.33 -9.26 -21.58
N THR A 182 -31.20 -9.76 -21.11
CA THR A 182 -30.91 -9.60 -19.67
C THR A 182 -30.47 -8.17 -19.45
N LYS A 183 -31.43 -7.32 -18.99
CA LYS A 183 -31.08 -6.08 -18.29
C LYS A 183 -29.93 -6.42 -17.35
N ARG A 184 -28.71 -6.07 -17.75
CA ARG A 184 -27.59 -5.99 -16.82
C ARG A 184 -28.10 -5.13 -15.69
N THR A 185 -28.50 -5.73 -14.59
CA THR A 185 -28.62 -4.99 -13.36
C THR A 185 -27.24 -4.43 -13.15
N ASP A 186 -27.13 -3.14 -13.39
CA ASP A 186 -25.91 -2.37 -13.13
C ASP A 186 -25.67 -2.50 -11.62
N SER A 187 -24.91 -3.55 -11.26
CA SER A 187 -24.55 -3.86 -9.88
C SER A 187 -23.35 -3.01 -9.44
N SER A 188 -23.12 -1.88 -10.11
CA SER A 188 -22.20 -0.87 -9.59
C SER A 188 -22.67 -0.50 -8.19
N PRO A 189 -21.77 -0.54 -7.20
CA PRO A 189 -22.13 -0.19 -5.84
C PRO A 189 -22.78 1.20 -5.83
N THR A 190 -23.89 1.33 -5.13
CA THR A 190 -24.54 2.63 -4.97
C THR A 190 -23.65 3.48 -4.07
N LYS A 191 -23.73 4.81 -4.20
CA LYS A 191 -22.96 5.74 -3.35
C LYS A 191 -23.19 5.54 -1.85
N ASP A 192 -24.31 4.93 -1.49
CA ASP A 192 -24.69 4.65 -0.11
C ASP A 192 -24.18 3.27 0.38
N SER A 193 -23.58 2.46 -0.51
CA SER A 193 -22.98 1.19 -0.09
C SER A 193 -21.66 1.43 0.65
N TRP A 194 -21.42 0.65 1.70
CA TRP A 194 -20.18 0.74 2.47
C TRP A 194 -18.93 0.50 1.60
N SER A 195 -19.00 -0.41 0.64
CA SER A 195 -17.90 -0.69 -0.28
C SER A 195 -17.55 0.52 -1.16
N TYR A 196 -18.56 1.24 -1.69
CA TYR A 196 -18.30 2.47 -2.44
C TYR A 196 -17.68 3.56 -1.54
N GLN A 197 -18.18 3.69 -0.30
CA GLN A 197 -17.63 4.64 0.66
C GLN A 197 -16.19 4.30 1.00
N PHE A 198 -15.87 3.00 1.17
CA PHE A 198 -14.51 2.52 1.39
C PHE A 198 -13.58 2.86 0.23
N ASP A 199 -13.98 2.57 -1.01
CA ASP A 199 -13.19 2.84 -2.21
C ASP A 199 -12.95 4.35 -2.45
N THR A 200 -13.73 5.20 -1.79
CA THR A 200 -13.63 6.66 -1.90
C THR A 200 -13.07 7.33 -0.65
N LEU A 201 -12.57 6.54 0.32
CA LEU A 201 -11.88 7.11 1.50
C LEU A 201 -10.59 7.79 1.05
N GLU A 202 -10.55 9.10 1.22
CA GLU A 202 -9.39 9.91 0.89
C GLU A 202 -9.30 11.11 1.83
N VAL A 203 -8.11 11.37 2.38
CA VAL A 203 -7.86 12.57 3.19
C VAL A 203 -7.78 13.79 2.28
N ASP A 204 -8.56 14.82 2.61
CA ASP A 204 -8.43 16.13 1.95
C ASP A 204 -7.05 16.74 2.28
N ARG A 205 -6.20 16.78 1.28
CA ARG A 205 -4.84 17.34 1.42
C ARG A 205 -4.81 18.84 1.65
N ASN A 206 -5.95 19.52 1.48
CA ASN A 206 -6.15 20.91 1.87
C ASN A 206 -6.67 21.05 3.31
N ASP A 207 -6.74 19.96 4.09
CA ASP A 207 -7.12 20.02 5.50
C ASP A 207 -6.24 21.04 6.25
N PRO A 208 -6.83 21.94 7.03
CA PRO A 208 -6.07 22.98 7.74
C PRO A 208 -4.96 22.45 8.65
N SER A 209 -5.10 21.22 9.17
CA SER A 209 -4.06 20.57 9.99
C SER A 209 -2.79 20.24 9.20
N LEU A 210 -2.90 20.04 7.88
CA LEU A 210 -1.78 19.81 6.98
C LEU A 210 -1.12 21.11 6.49
N ALA A 211 -1.79 22.24 6.56
CA ALA A 211 -1.33 23.49 5.94
C ALA A 211 0.05 23.96 6.45
N ALA A 212 0.30 23.83 7.77
CA ALA A 212 1.58 24.22 8.35
C ALA A 212 2.70 23.29 7.90
N ALA A 213 2.46 21.98 7.88
CA ALA A 213 3.42 20.98 7.42
C ALA A 213 3.70 21.13 5.93
N ALA A 214 2.67 21.39 5.10
CA ALA A 214 2.83 21.65 3.67
C ALA A 214 3.74 22.88 3.40
N SER A 215 3.50 23.97 4.15
CA SER A 215 4.33 25.19 4.02
C SER A 215 5.78 24.94 4.41
N GLN A 216 6.02 24.18 5.48
CA GLN A 216 7.38 23.83 5.92
C GLN A 216 8.07 22.89 4.93
N TRP A 217 7.36 21.88 4.41
CA TRP A 217 7.86 21.01 3.36
C TRP A 217 8.29 21.80 2.13
N LYS A 218 7.40 22.70 1.64
CA LYS A 218 7.67 23.51 0.47
C LYS A 218 8.90 24.39 0.66
N ALA A 219 9.04 25.03 1.82
CA ALA A 219 10.22 25.85 2.15
C ALA A 219 11.50 25.01 2.19
N CYS A 220 11.46 23.84 2.83
CA CYS A 220 12.58 22.90 2.91
C CYS A 220 13.04 22.46 1.51
N LEU A 221 12.11 21.99 0.68
CA LEU A 221 12.45 21.46 -0.63
C LEU A 221 12.86 22.59 -1.59
N GLN A 222 12.28 23.79 -1.47
CA GLN A 222 12.66 24.95 -2.27
C GLN A 222 14.07 25.48 -1.95
N GLU A 223 14.56 25.28 -0.73
CA GLU A 223 15.95 25.61 -0.35
C GLU A 223 16.94 24.70 -1.08
N ALA A 224 16.64 23.41 -1.17
CA ALA A 224 17.48 22.44 -1.89
C ALA A 224 17.35 22.58 -3.43
N GLU A 225 16.17 22.96 -3.93
CA GLU A 225 15.81 22.99 -5.34
C GLU A 225 15.21 24.34 -5.75
N PRO A 226 15.96 25.45 -5.68
CA PRO A 226 15.42 26.81 -5.80
C PRO A 226 14.80 27.15 -7.15
N SER A 227 15.16 26.40 -8.22
CA SER A 227 14.62 26.61 -9.56
C SER A 227 13.38 25.79 -9.88
N THR A 228 12.97 24.87 -8.99
CA THR A 228 11.85 23.95 -9.24
C THR A 228 10.53 24.60 -8.81
N VAL A 229 9.54 24.57 -9.69
CA VAL A 229 8.16 25.00 -9.35
C VAL A 229 7.50 23.87 -8.59
N LEU A 230 7.27 24.08 -7.30
CA LEU A 230 6.64 23.10 -6.40
C LEU A 230 5.15 23.39 -6.22
N PRO A 231 4.30 22.36 -6.07
CA PRO A 231 2.90 22.52 -5.68
C PRO A 231 2.78 23.09 -4.26
N ASP A 232 1.56 23.36 -3.81
CA ASP A 232 1.32 23.92 -2.48
C ASP A 232 1.44 22.89 -1.35
N HIS A 233 1.32 21.61 -1.67
CA HIS A 233 1.52 20.48 -0.75
C HIS A 233 2.23 19.31 -1.47
N PRO A 234 2.80 18.34 -0.73
CA PRO A 234 3.34 17.12 -1.31
C PRO A 234 2.30 16.35 -2.12
N TRP A 235 2.71 15.82 -3.27
CA TRP A 235 1.85 15.00 -4.12
C TRP A 235 1.73 13.57 -3.60
N ASN A 236 0.67 12.88 -4.07
CA ASN A 236 0.44 11.49 -3.73
C ASN A 236 1.32 10.57 -4.58
N MET A 237 2.14 9.77 -3.91
CA MET A 237 3.01 8.82 -4.60
C MET A 237 2.24 7.62 -5.16
N GLN A 238 1.15 7.23 -4.49
CA GLN A 238 0.35 6.06 -4.86
C GLN A 238 -0.33 6.22 -6.23
N PHE A 239 -0.84 7.43 -6.53
CA PHE A 239 -1.61 7.69 -7.75
C PHE A 239 -0.80 8.38 -8.85
N ALA A 240 0.53 8.37 -8.76
CA ALA A 240 1.41 9.00 -9.74
C ALA A 240 1.08 10.50 -9.99
N GLU A 241 0.66 11.21 -8.95
CA GLU A 241 0.30 12.63 -9.00
C GLU A 241 1.52 13.57 -9.03
N MET A 242 2.69 13.01 -9.32
CA MET A 242 3.90 13.81 -9.47
C MET A 242 3.66 14.95 -10.49
N PRO A 243 4.06 16.20 -10.17
CA PRO A 243 3.96 17.31 -11.12
C PRO A 243 4.60 16.98 -12.46
N GLN A 244 3.92 17.30 -13.56
CA GLN A 244 4.37 16.98 -14.91
C GLN A 244 5.79 17.48 -15.19
N VAL A 245 6.16 18.65 -14.67
CA VAL A 245 7.52 19.21 -14.81
C VAL A 245 8.60 18.30 -14.22
N LEU A 246 8.30 17.55 -13.16
CA LEU A 246 9.22 16.59 -12.56
C LEU A 246 9.20 15.26 -13.31
N GLN A 247 8.04 14.84 -13.83
CA GLN A 247 7.94 13.66 -14.69
C GLN A 247 8.79 13.84 -15.94
N GLU A 248 8.70 15.01 -16.60
CA GLU A 248 9.50 15.34 -17.78
C GLU A 248 11.00 15.47 -17.45
N ARG A 249 11.34 16.08 -16.31
CA ARG A 249 12.73 16.25 -15.85
C ARG A 249 13.43 14.93 -15.64
N PHE A 250 12.75 13.95 -15.08
CA PHE A 250 13.33 12.64 -14.70
C PHE A 250 13.10 11.55 -15.75
N ASP A 251 12.40 11.85 -16.86
CA ASP A 251 11.89 10.80 -17.77
C ASP A 251 11.21 9.69 -16.96
N TRP A 252 10.32 10.13 -16.06
CA TRP A 252 9.75 9.27 -15.02
C TRP A 252 8.83 8.22 -15.60
N GLN A 253 9.01 6.99 -15.12
CA GLN A 253 8.14 5.86 -15.39
C GLN A 253 7.82 5.16 -14.05
N PRO A 254 6.64 4.54 -13.89
CA PRO A 254 6.28 3.85 -12.64
C PRO A 254 7.26 2.74 -12.25
N THR A 255 7.87 2.11 -13.24
CA THR A 255 8.79 0.96 -13.09
C THR A 255 10.14 1.28 -13.71
N GLY A 256 11.12 0.41 -13.44
CA GLY A 256 12.50 0.57 -13.93
C GLY A 256 13.44 1.20 -12.91
N GLU A 257 14.65 1.49 -13.32
CA GLU A 257 15.67 2.08 -12.45
C GLU A 257 15.57 3.61 -12.46
N ALA A 258 15.59 4.22 -11.27
CA ALA A 258 15.63 5.66 -11.11
C ALA A 258 17.01 6.22 -11.45
N GLY A 259 17.06 7.34 -12.13
CA GLY A 259 18.30 8.08 -12.38
C GLY A 259 18.87 8.71 -11.10
N SER A 260 20.17 8.99 -11.08
CA SER A 260 20.83 9.57 -9.90
C SER A 260 20.26 10.94 -9.50
N GLU A 261 19.80 11.75 -10.47
CA GLU A 261 19.16 13.04 -10.22
C GLU A 261 17.79 12.86 -9.57
N GLU A 262 16.99 11.92 -10.06
CA GLU A 262 15.69 11.55 -9.48
C GLU A 262 15.85 11.07 -8.03
N ILE A 263 16.82 10.16 -7.79
CA ILE A 263 17.13 9.64 -6.45
C ILE A 263 17.53 10.76 -5.49
N ALA A 264 18.40 11.68 -5.91
CA ALA A 264 18.83 12.79 -5.07
C ALA A 264 17.67 13.71 -4.70
N PHE A 265 16.84 14.08 -5.68
CA PHE A 265 15.67 14.92 -5.47
C PHE A 265 14.62 14.21 -4.57
N ALA A 266 14.31 12.95 -4.85
CA ALA A 266 13.36 12.15 -4.07
C ALA A 266 13.82 11.98 -2.61
N THR A 267 15.12 11.81 -2.38
CA THR A 267 15.69 11.71 -1.03
C THR A 267 15.52 13.03 -0.25
N HIS A 268 15.75 14.18 -0.90
CA HIS A 268 15.48 15.49 -0.30
C HIS A 268 13.99 15.70 -0.01
N ASP A 269 13.11 15.34 -0.96
CA ASP A 269 11.66 15.44 -0.77
C ASP A 269 11.19 14.59 0.42
N ALA A 270 11.63 13.33 0.50
CA ALA A 270 11.30 12.45 1.62
C ALA A 270 11.76 13.04 2.96
N ALA A 271 13.00 13.55 3.05
CA ALA A 271 13.50 14.20 4.24
C ALA A 271 12.70 15.46 4.63
N CYS A 272 12.29 16.26 3.63
CA CYS A 272 11.46 17.44 3.86
C CYS A 272 10.03 17.08 4.31
N ARG A 273 9.42 16.01 3.77
CA ARG A 273 8.13 15.49 4.23
C ARG A 273 8.19 15.00 5.69
N GLU A 274 9.27 14.32 6.04
CA GLU A 274 9.49 13.82 7.39
C GLU A 274 9.74 14.96 8.38
N SER A 275 10.69 15.87 8.09
CA SER A 275 11.08 16.98 8.98
C SER A 275 9.99 18.05 9.14
N SER A 276 9.13 18.24 8.15
CA SER A 276 7.97 19.15 8.23
C SER A 276 6.81 18.58 9.06
N GLY A 277 6.83 17.28 9.40
CA GLY A 277 5.71 16.58 10.03
C GLY A 277 4.59 16.21 9.06
N TRP A 278 4.73 16.45 7.74
CA TRP A 278 3.71 16.12 6.76
C TRP A 278 3.31 14.64 6.81
N THR A 279 4.30 13.76 6.75
CA THR A 279 4.08 12.30 6.76
C THR A 279 3.32 11.85 8.00
N ALA A 280 3.70 12.35 9.19
CA ALA A 280 3.04 11.99 10.44
C ALA A 280 1.60 12.52 10.52
N THR A 281 1.38 13.78 10.14
CA THR A 281 0.03 14.40 10.18
C THR A 281 -0.91 13.75 9.17
N LEU A 282 -0.43 13.46 7.95
CA LEU A 282 -1.22 12.76 6.93
C LEU A 282 -1.62 11.36 7.41
N TYR A 283 -0.66 10.61 7.94
CA TYR A 283 -0.92 9.28 8.49
C TYR A 283 -1.93 9.31 9.64
N ASP A 284 -1.84 10.27 10.55
CA ASP A 284 -2.80 10.42 11.65
C ASP A 284 -4.22 10.68 11.14
N LEU A 285 -4.37 11.52 10.11
CA LEU A 285 -5.67 11.80 9.50
C LEU A 285 -6.24 10.59 8.76
N GLU A 286 -5.43 9.87 7.99
CA GLU A 286 -5.84 8.64 7.31
C GLU A 286 -6.26 7.58 8.33
N TRP A 287 -5.43 7.36 9.36
CA TRP A 287 -5.77 6.44 10.43
C TRP A 287 -7.10 6.76 11.07
N ASP A 288 -7.33 8.01 11.48
CA ASP A 288 -8.56 8.45 12.15
C ASP A 288 -9.79 8.33 11.23
N GLN A 289 -9.62 8.55 9.94
CA GLN A 289 -10.68 8.38 8.95
C GLN A 289 -11.05 6.89 8.78
N HIS A 290 -10.05 6.02 8.59
CA HIS A 290 -10.24 4.59 8.47
C HIS A 290 -10.79 3.96 9.76
N ALA A 291 -10.36 4.44 10.94
CA ALA A 291 -10.86 3.97 12.21
C ALA A 291 -12.34 4.32 12.42
N ARG A 292 -12.77 5.54 12.04
CA ARG A 292 -14.18 5.93 12.07
C ARG A 292 -15.01 5.10 11.10
N PHE A 293 -14.55 4.95 9.88
CA PHE A 293 -15.22 4.11 8.88
C PHE A 293 -15.38 2.67 9.39
N ALA A 294 -14.32 2.08 9.93
CA ALA A 294 -14.36 0.72 10.47
C ALA A 294 -15.37 0.59 11.64
N ALA A 295 -15.47 1.60 12.51
CA ALA A 295 -16.45 1.60 13.59
C ALA A 295 -17.91 1.71 13.07
N GLU A 296 -18.14 2.53 12.03
CA GLU A 296 -19.46 2.71 11.43
C GLU A 296 -19.96 1.47 10.67
N HIS A 297 -19.03 0.69 10.09
CA HIS A 297 -19.33 -0.46 9.23
C HIS A 297 -18.85 -1.80 9.81
N GLN A 298 -18.73 -1.89 11.14
CA GLN A 298 -18.15 -3.05 11.83
C GLN A 298 -18.72 -4.40 11.36
N THR A 299 -20.06 -4.51 11.32
CA THR A 299 -20.74 -5.76 10.95
C THR A 299 -20.47 -6.17 9.51
N ASP A 300 -20.41 -5.20 8.59
CA ASP A 300 -20.14 -5.47 7.18
C ASP A 300 -18.68 -5.92 7.00
N ILE A 301 -17.75 -5.27 7.71
CA ILE A 301 -16.32 -5.61 7.70
C ILE A 301 -16.08 -7.02 8.27
N GLU A 302 -16.71 -7.36 9.41
CA GLU A 302 -16.60 -8.69 9.99
C GLU A 302 -17.11 -9.78 9.03
N ALA A 303 -18.21 -9.52 8.32
CA ALA A 303 -18.75 -10.43 7.32
C ALA A 303 -17.80 -10.60 6.12
N GLU A 304 -17.22 -9.51 5.62
CA GLU A 304 -16.27 -9.55 4.51
C GLU A 304 -14.99 -10.30 4.89
N VAL A 305 -14.42 -10.01 6.05
CA VAL A 305 -13.23 -10.72 6.57
C VAL A 305 -13.49 -12.23 6.73
N ALA A 306 -14.69 -12.62 7.16
CA ALA A 306 -15.07 -14.03 7.20
C ALA A 306 -15.10 -14.67 5.80
N THR A 307 -15.61 -13.95 4.79
CA THR A 307 -15.59 -14.38 3.38
C THR A 307 -14.17 -14.52 2.84
N HIS A 308 -13.27 -13.62 3.24
CA HIS A 308 -11.84 -13.71 2.91
C HIS A 308 -11.22 -15.01 3.42
N GLN A 309 -11.53 -15.43 4.65
CA GLN A 309 -11.00 -16.67 5.21
C GLN A 309 -11.45 -17.90 4.41
N GLU A 310 -12.72 -17.98 4.01
CA GLU A 310 -13.22 -19.05 3.14
C GLU A 310 -12.50 -19.06 1.78
N SER A 311 -12.23 -17.88 1.22
CA SER A 311 -11.48 -17.73 -0.04
C SER A 311 -10.02 -18.17 0.09
N LEU A 312 -9.34 -17.83 1.18
CA LEU A 312 -7.98 -18.28 1.50
C LEU A 312 -7.88 -19.82 1.49
N ASP A 313 -8.82 -20.50 2.16
CA ASP A 313 -8.81 -21.96 2.24
C ASP A 313 -9.06 -22.60 0.88
N ARG A 314 -9.96 -22.02 0.07
CA ARG A 314 -10.23 -22.46 -1.30
C ARG A 314 -9.00 -22.27 -2.20
N PHE A 315 -8.35 -21.10 -2.17
CA PHE A 315 -7.18 -20.83 -3.02
C PHE A 315 -6.01 -21.76 -2.66
N ARG A 316 -5.78 -22.05 -1.38
CA ARG A 316 -4.78 -23.03 -0.95
C ARG A 316 -5.07 -24.43 -1.48
N GLN A 317 -6.35 -24.84 -1.53
CA GLN A 317 -6.74 -26.12 -2.14
C GLN A 317 -6.47 -26.14 -3.65
N ILE A 318 -6.78 -25.06 -4.37
CA ILE A 318 -6.49 -24.96 -5.82
C ILE A 318 -4.99 -25.04 -6.06
N ILE A 319 -4.17 -24.31 -5.28
CA ILE A 319 -2.72 -24.31 -5.40
C ILE A 319 -2.15 -25.72 -5.17
N ALA A 320 -2.68 -26.46 -4.20
CA ALA A 320 -2.23 -27.81 -3.87
C ALA A 320 -2.67 -28.84 -4.92
N HIS A 321 -3.82 -28.66 -5.56
CA HIS A 321 -4.46 -29.63 -6.46
C HIS A 321 -5.07 -28.96 -7.69
N PRO A 322 -4.28 -28.24 -8.53
CA PRO A 322 -4.80 -27.53 -9.70
C PRO A 322 -5.42 -28.47 -10.76
N GLU A 323 -5.02 -29.75 -10.77
CA GLU A 323 -5.55 -30.78 -11.67
C GLU A 323 -7.06 -31.01 -11.50
N ASN A 324 -7.62 -30.73 -10.35
CA ASN A 324 -9.05 -30.91 -10.08
C ASN A 324 -9.93 -29.84 -10.75
N TYR A 325 -9.33 -28.85 -11.37
CA TYR A 325 -10.01 -27.67 -11.93
C TYR A 325 -9.85 -27.52 -13.45
N LEU A 326 -9.43 -28.60 -14.12
CA LEU A 326 -9.21 -28.62 -15.58
C LEU A 326 -10.44 -29.10 -16.39
N SER A 327 -11.60 -29.17 -15.77
CA SER A 327 -12.84 -29.66 -16.42
C SER A 327 -13.96 -28.64 -16.36
#